data_e5bff2575bb43fcb9117046db204ca16
#
_entry.id   e5bff2575bb43fcb9117046db204ca16
#
_cell.length_a   1.000
_cell.length_b   1.000
_cell.length_c   1.000
_cell.angle_alpha   90.00
_cell.angle_beta   90.00
_cell.angle_gamma   90.00
#
_symmetry.space_group_name_H-M   'P 1'
#
loop_
_entity.id
_entity.type
_entity.pdbx_description
1 polymer ?
#
loop_
_entity_poly.entity_id
_entity_poly.type
_entity_poly.pdbx_seq_one_letter_code
_entity_poly.pdbx_strand_id
1 'polypeptide(L)'
;MKSLNIYRNKFKDFGVSHKSLQWKSKGAAHQRFRQFWAEIDFDNKNVLDVGCGFGELGNFLTKRYKYVTYKGVDIMPEFIENGKKIYPSLDLEVADYFNHPKGELYDTIICSGALNSNLGTEKENRLFRENAIETMFLHTTNLLAFNMSGGHPSLKNSKENNIYYSDSLEILKYCMTLTRRVIFRQNYHPSDFTIFMYNVREK
;
A
#
# COMPACT_ATOMS: atom_id res chain seq x y z
N MET A 1 7.11 14.84 7.14
CA MET A 1 6.75 16.20 6.65
C MET A 1 7.06 16.42 5.17
N LYS A 2 8.25 16.07 4.63
CA LYS A 2 8.60 16.30 3.21
C LYS A 2 7.66 15.58 2.23
N SER A 3 7.35 14.31 2.44
CA SER A 3 6.46 13.52 1.57
C SER A 3 5.03 14.06 1.52
N LEU A 4 4.45 14.48 2.65
CA LEU A 4 3.11 15.06 2.69
C LEU A 4 3.00 16.36 1.86
N ASN A 5 4.02 17.21 1.90
CA ASN A 5 4.04 18.44 1.11
C ASN A 5 4.09 18.14 -0.40
N ILE A 6 4.76 17.06 -0.81
CA ILE A 6 4.78 16.61 -2.20
C ILE A 6 3.37 16.22 -2.66
N TYR A 7 2.65 15.42 -1.88
CA TYR A 7 1.27 15.02 -2.20
C TYR A 7 0.31 16.22 -2.21
N ARG A 8 0.43 17.15 -1.25
CA ARG A 8 -0.37 18.39 -1.25
C ARG A 8 -0.13 19.26 -2.48
N ASN A 9 1.11 19.44 -2.87
CA ASN A 9 1.44 20.21 -4.08
C ASN A 9 0.88 19.52 -5.32
N LYS A 10 1.08 18.20 -5.46
CA LYS A 10 0.50 17.45 -6.59
C LYS A 10 -1.03 17.49 -6.60
N PHE A 11 -1.68 17.47 -5.45
CA PHE A 11 -3.12 17.61 -5.38
C PHE A 11 -3.58 19.01 -5.80
N LYS A 12 -2.86 20.07 -5.41
CA LYS A 12 -3.13 21.44 -5.88
C LYS A 12 -2.99 21.56 -7.41
N ASP A 13 -1.97 20.91 -7.98
CA ASP A 13 -1.68 20.99 -9.42
C ASP A 13 -2.64 20.15 -10.28
N PHE A 14 -3.04 18.97 -9.80
CA PHE A 14 -3.72 17.96 -10.61
C PHE A 14 -5.13 17.57 -10.10
N GLY A 15 -5.55 18.07 -8.94
CA GLY A 15 -6.85 17.75 -8.33
C GLY A 15 -7.06 16.25 -8.13
N VAL A 16 -8.27 15.76 -8.35
CA VAL A 16 -8.61 14.33 -8.28
C VAL A 16 -8.07 13.62 -9.53
N SER A 17 -6.86 13.11 -9.43
CA SER A 17 -6.16 12.49 -10.54
C SER A 17 -5.16 11.44 -10.06
N HIS A 18 -4.88 10.44 -10.92
CA HIS A 18 -3.78 9.49 -10.71
C HIS A 18 -2.41 10.18 -10.56
N LYS A 19 -2.23 11.38 -11.16
CA LYS A 19 -1.00 12.18 -11.04
C LYS A 19 -0.80 12.70 -9.61
N SER A 20 -1.87 13.00 -8.88
CA SER A 20 -1.82 13.43 -7.48
C SER A 20 -1.33 12.31 -6.56
N LEU A 21 -1.64 11.05 -6.92
CA LEU A 21 -1.16 9.84 -6.25
C LEU A 21 0.23 9.39 -6.77
N GLN A 22 0.89 10.18 -7.60
CA GLN A 22 2.17 9.88 -8.22
C GLN A 22 2.17 8.61 -9.10
N TRP A 23 1.03 8.21 -9.63
CA TRP A 23 0.93 7.09 -10.54
C TRP A 23 1.11 7.53 -11.98
N LYS A 24 1.82 6.72 -12.78
CA LYS A 24 2.05 7.00 -14.20
C LYS A 24 0.73 7.02 -15.00
N SER A 25 -0.21 6.15 -14.64
CA SER A 25 -1.53 6.05 -15.26
C SER A 25 -2.52 5.29 -14.37
N LYS A 26 -3.81 5.37 -14.67
CA LYS A 26 -4.84 4.50 -14.07
C LYS A 26 -4.57 3.01 -14.34
N GLY A 27 -4.04 2.68 -15.53
CA GLY A 27 -3.68 1.31 -15.88
C GLY A 27 -2.59 0.73 -14.99
N ALA A 28 -1.59 1.54 -14.60
CA ALA A 28 -0.53 1.13 -13.68
C ALA A 28 -1.07 0.76 -12.30
N ALA A 29 -2.06 1.52 -11.79
CA ALA A 29 -2.75 1.20 -10.56
C ALA A 29 -3.50 -0.14 -10.65
N HIS A 30 -4.32 -0.29 -11.68
CA HIS A 30 -5.08 -1.51 -11.90
C HIS A 30 -4.19 -2.75 -12.09
N GLN A 31 -2.99 -2.60 -12.66
CA GLN A 31 -2.03 -3.69 -12.76
C GLN A 31 -1.58 -4.19 -11.37
N ARG A 32 -1.35 -3.27 -10.43
CA ARG A 32 -1.03 -3.61 -9.04
C ARG A 32 -2.23 -4.26 -8.33
N PHE A 33 -3.44 -3.73 -8.49
CA PHE A 33 -4.66 -4.30 -7.91
C PHE A 33 -4.95 -5.73 -8.41
N ARG A 34 -4.65 -6.00 -9.68
CA ARG A 34 -4.75 -7.36 -10.24
C ARG A 34 -3.81 -8.36 -9.59
N GLN A 35 -2.64 -7.93 -9.07
CA GLN A 35 -1.77 -8.84 -8.33
C GLN A 35 -2.44 -9.31 -7.05
N PHE A 36 -3.10 -8.40 -6.31
CA PHE A 36 -3.87 -8.76 -5.12
C PHE A 36 -5.05 -9.66 -5.47
N TRP A 37 -5.84 -9.28 -6.46
CA TRP A 37 -7.01 -10.02 -6.90
C TRP A 37 -6.69 -11.43 -7.42
N ALA A 38 -5.55 -11.62 -8.04
CA ALA A 38 -5.12 -12.94 -8.56
C ALA A 38 -4.68 -13.91 -7.45
N GLU A 39 -4.41 -13.40 -6.24
CA GLU A 39 -3.92 -14.21 -5.12
C GLU A 39 -4.94 -14.34 -4.00
N ILE A 40 -5.75 -13.31 -3.78
CA ILE A 40 -6.58 -13.18 -2.58
C ILE A 40 -8.05 -13.36 -2.96
N ASP A 41 -8.71 -14.31 -2.30
CA ASP A 41 -10.17 -14.33 -2.25
C ASP A 41 -10.63 -13.37 -1.15
N PHE A 42 -11.31 -12.30 -1.55
CA PHE A 42 -11.79 -11.26 -0.65
C PHE A 42 -13.22 -11.50 -0.14
N ASP A 43 -13.87 -12.58 -0.56
CA ASP A 43 -15.26 -12.84 -0.13
C ASP A 43 -15.30 -13.10 1.39
N ASN A 44 -16.25 -12.45 2.06
CA ASN A 44 -16.40 -12.48 3.52
C ASN A 44 -15.15 -12.05 4.32
N LYS A 45 -14.29 -11.19 3.75
CA LYS A 45 -13.10 -10.67 4.43
C LYS A 45 -13.30 -9.26 4.94
N ASN A 46 -12.69 -9.00 6.10
CA ASN A 46 -12.49 -7.65 6.62
C ASN A 46 -11.14 -7.13 6.14
N VAL A 47 -11.16 -6.11 5.28
CA VAL A 47 -9.99 -5.60 4.55
C VAL A 47 -9.68 -4.16 4.96
N LEU A 48 -8.43 -3.91 5.38
CA LEU A 48 -7.89 -2.57 5.56
C LEU A 48 -6.96 -2.22 4.39
N ASP A 49 -7.19 -1.08 3.74
CA ASP A 49 -6.33 -0.51 2.71
C ASP A 49 -5.55 0.69 3.28
N VAL A 50 -4.24 0.51 3.50
CA VAL A 50 -3.36 1.52 4.09
C VAL A 50 -2.72 2.37 3.01
N GLY A 51 -2.98 3.68 3.06
CA GLY A 51 -2.63 4.61 2.00
C GLY A 51 -3.58 4.48 0.80
N CYS A 52 -4.88 4.45 1.08
CA CYS A 52 -5.94 4.16 0.10
C CYS A 52 -6.13 5.24 -0.98
N GLY A 53 -5.52 6.42 -0.84
CA GLY A 53 -5.71 7.55 -1.74
C GLY A 53 -7.17 7.99 -1.79
N PHE A 54 -7.75 8.01 -2.99
CA PHE A 54 -9.18 8.32 -3.18
C PHE A 54 -10.11 7.11 -3.01
N GLY A 55 -9.59 5.89 -2.70
CA GLY A 55 -10.38 4.67 -2.51
C GLY A 55 -10.59 3.83 -3.78
N GLU A 56 -9.72 3.98 -4.79
CA GLU A 56 -9.85 3.22 -6.04
C GLU A 56 -9.80 1.70 -5.84
N LEU A 57 -8.96 1.21 -4.93
CA LEU A 57 -8.91 -0.22 -4.61
C LEU A 57 -10.21 -0.69 -3.96
N GLY A 58 -10.78 0.10 -3.04
CA GLY A 58 -12.09 -0.20 -2.44
C GLY A 58 -13.18 -0.33 -3.48
N ASN A 59 -13.29 0.61 -4.40
CA ASN A 59 -14.23 0.53 -5.52
C ASN A 59 -13.93 -0.67 -6.46
N PHE A 60 -12.66 -1.03 -6.65
CA PHE A 60 -12.29 -2.20 -7.44
C PHE A 60 -12.74 -3.51 -6.76
N LEU A 61 -12.62 -3.62 -5.45
CA LEU A 61 -12.99 -4.81 -4.66
C LEU A 61 -14.51 -4.92 -4.51
N THR A 62 -15.20 -3.85 -4.07
CA THR A 62 -16.64 -3.87 -3.80
C THR A 62 -17.50 -4.11 -5.04
N LYS A 63 -16.97 -3.85 -6.23
CA LYS A 63 -17.62 -4.23 -7.50
C LYS A 63 -17.50 -5.72 -7.84
N ARG A 64 -16.60 -6.45 -7.20
CA ARG A 64 -16.30 -7.87 -7.49
C ARG A 64 -16.75 -8.82 -6.40
N TYR A 65 -16.77 -8.34 -5.16
CA TYR A 65 -17.10 -9.13 -3.99
C TYR A 65 -18.28 -8.50 -3.25
N LYS A 66 -19.36 -9.25 -3.12
CA LYS A 66 -20.58 -8.77 -2.48
C LYS A 66 -20.44 -8.64 -0.95
N TYR A 67 -19.65 -9.51 -0.36
CA TYR A 67 -19.55 -9.64 1.11
C TYR A 67 -18.17 -9.20 1.65
N VAL A 68 -17.42 -8.38 0.90
CA VAL A 68 -16.21 -7.76 1.42
C VAL A 68 -16.56 -6.58 2.33
N THR A 69 -16.00 -6.56 3.54
CA THR A 69 -15.98 -5.37 4.39
C THR A 69 -14.69 -4.63 4.15
N TYR A 70 -14.78 -3.41 3.62
CA TYR A 70 -13.61 -2.61 3.25
C TYR A 70 -13.54 -1.35 4.08
N LYS A 71 -12.35 -1.05 4.61
CA LYS A 71 -11.98 0.23 5.19
C LYS A 71 -10.70 0.74 4.54
N GLY A 72 -10.71 1.99 4.11
CA GLY A 72 -9.54 2.67 3.57
C GLY A 72 -9.06 3.77 4.50
N VAL A 73 -7.75 3.84 4.76
CA VAL A 73 -7.14 4.91 5.54
C VAL A 73 -6.05 5.61 4.74
N ASP A 74 -6.00 6.93 4.82
CA ASP A 74 -4.93 7.75 4.23
C ASP A 74 -4.61 8.94 5.13
N ILE A 75 -3.37 9.38 5.14
CA ILE A 75 -2.92 10.51 5.94
C ILE A 75 -3.35 11.87 5.33
N MET A 76 -3.74 11.89 4.06
CA MET A 76 -4.12 13.09 3.30
C MET A 76 -5.62 13.35 3.41
N PRO A 77 -6.07 14.38 4.20
CA PRO A 77 -7.50 14.71 4.31
C PRO A 77 -8.15 15.00 2.96
N GLU A 78 -7.43 15.68 2.06
CA GLU A 78 -7.91 16.04 0.73
C GLU A 78 -8.25 14.80 -0.12
N PHE A 79 -7.49 13.71 0.04
CA PHE A 79 -7.77 12.45 -0.66
C PHE A 79 -9.04 11.79 -0.12
N ILE A 80 -9.16 11.70 1.21
CA ILE A 80 -10.32 11.09 1.87
C ILE A 80 -11.61 11.87 1.60
N GLU A 81 -11.58 13.20 1.72
CA GLU A 81 -12.76 14.04 1.45
C GLU A 81 -13.27 13.88 0.02
N ASN A 82 -12.36 13.85 -0.95
CA ASN A 82 -12.73 13.64 -2.35
C ASN A 82 -13.11 12.18 -2.64
N GLY A 83 -12.44 11.22 -2.01
CA GLY A 83 -12.78 9.80 -2.09
C GLY A 83 -14.22 9.53 -1.64
N LYS A 84 -14.64 10.10 -0.51
CA LYS A 84 -16.03 10.02 0.00
C LYS A 84 -17.06 10.61 -0.95
N LYS A 85 -16.71 11.68 -1.68
CA LYS A 85 -17.58 12.26 -2.72
C LYS A 85 -17.70 11.36 -3.95
N ILE A 86 -16.61 10.71 -4.37
CA ILE A 86 -16.56 9.84 -5.55
C ILE A 86 -17.18 8.46 -5.25
N TYR A 87 -16.90 7.93 -4.08
CA TYR A 87 -17.31 6.60 -3.63
C TYR A 87 -18.02 6.66 -2.28
N PRO A 88 -19.25 7.22 -2.22
CA PRO A 88 -19.94 7.50 -0.95
C PRO A 88 -20.30 6.25 -0.14
N SER A 89 -20.24 5.08 -0.74
CA SER A 89 -20.48 3.78 -0.07
C SER A 89 -19.24 3.20 0.61
N LEU A 90 -18.05 3.77 0.39
CA LEU A 90 -16.82 3.26 0.99
C LEU A 90 -16.60 3.88 2.37
N ASP A 91 -16.15 3.06 3.33
CA ASP A 91 -15.63 3.53 4.60
C ASP A 91 -14.19 4.03 4.40
N LEU A 92 -14.03 5.35 4.40
CA LEU A 92 -12.74 6.02 4.22
C LEU A 92 -12.47 6.93 5.43
N GLU A 93 -11.25 6.87 5.98
CA GLU A 93 -10.88 7.61 7.18
C GLU A 93 -9.52 8.30 7.03
N VAL A 94 -9.39 9.52 7.57
CA VAL A 94 -8.08 10.18 7.69
C VAL A 94 -7.33 9.58 8.87
N ALA A 95 -6.19 8.96 8.62
CA ALA A 95 -5.36 8.37 9.68
C ALA A 95 -3.88 8.34 9.31
N ASP A 96 -3.03 8.63 10.28
CA ASP A 96 -1.58 8.37 10.22
C ASP A 96 -1.32 6.96 10.77
N TYR A 97 -1.61 5.97 9.93
CA TYR A 97 -1.61 4.56 10.35
C TYR A 97 -0.23 4.06 10.79
N PHE A 98 0.84 4.50 10.16
CA PHE A 98 2.18 4.01 10.46
C PHE A 98 2.73 4.53 11.80
N ASN A 99 2.34 5.73 12.21
CA ASN A 99 2.76 6.30 13.49
C ASN A 99 1.73 6.06 14.61
N HIS A 100 0.46 5.95 14.27
CA HIS A 100 -0.65 5.80 15.21
C HIS A 100 -1.63 4.71 14.77
N PRO A 101 -1.21 3.43 14.70
CA PRO A 101 -2.12 2.35 14.34
C PRO A 101 -3.20 2.20 15.41
N LYS A 102 -4.44 2.06 14.98
CA LYS A 102 -5.51 1.62 15.86
C LYS A 102 -5.31 0.14 16.13
N GLY A 103 -5.56 -0.35 17.34
CA GLY A 103 -5.36 -1.74 17.72
C GLY A 103 -6.38 -2.73 17.12
N GLU A 104 -7.05 -2.35 16.02
CA GLU A 104 -8.00 -3.19 15.29
C GLU A 104 -7.29 -4.24 14.46
N LEU A 105 -7.84 -5.46 14.44
CA LEU A 105 -7.33 -6.56 13.61
C LEU A 105 -8.18 -6.74 12.36
N TYR A 106 -7.53 -7.03 11.24
CA TYR A 106 -8.17 -7.25 9.95
C TYR A 106 -7.78 -8.62 9.39
N ASP A 107 -8.67 -9.25 8.63
CA ASP A 107 -8.33 -10.51 7.94
C ASP A 107 -7.22 -10.28 6.93
N THR A 108 -7.33 -9.18 6.20
CA THR A 108 -6.37 -8.82 5.17
C THR A 108 -6.02 -7.33 5.27
N ILE A 109 -4.75 -7.02 5.31
CA ILE A 109 -4.27 -5.65 5.15
C ILE A 109 -3.59 -5.52 3.79
N ILE A 110 -3.95 -4.46 3.05
CA ILE A 110 -3.35 -4.15 1.76
C ILE A 110 -2.67 -2.78 1.85
N CYS A 111 -1.53 -2.64 1.18
CA CYS A 111 -0.85 -1.35 1.02
C CYS A 111 -0.34 -1.21 -0.41
N SER A 112 -0.94 -0.32 -1.19
CA SER A 112 -0.58 -0.13 -2.60
C SER A 112 0.14 1.19 -2.84
N GLY A 113 1.47 1.16 -2.82
CA GLY A 113 2.32 2.28 -3.18
C GLY A 113 2.59 3.30 -2.07
N ALA A 114 1.94 3.25 -0.90
CA ALA A 114 2.19 4.19 0.20
C ALA A 114 3.61 4.05 0.80
N LEU A 115 4.24 2.89 0.62
CA LEU A 115 5.61 2.64 1.05
C LEU A 115 6.68 3.22 0.12
N ASN A 116 6.32 3.90 -0.97
CA ASN A 116 7.30 4.37 -1.97
C ASN A 116 7.91 5.73 -1.66
N SER A 117 7.47 6.45 -0.63
CA SER A 117 8.00 7.77 -0.29
C SER A 117 9.50 7.73 -0.02
N ASN A 118 10.24 8.70 -0.60
CA ASN A 118 11.66 8.89 -0.35
C ASN A 118 11.85 9.83 0.84
N LEU A 119 12.40 9.32 1.94
CA LEU A 119 12.61 10.06 3.19
C LEU A 119 13.99 10.72 3.28
N GLY A 120 14.87 10.48 2.30
CA GLY A 120 16.19 11.09 2.20
C GLY A 120 17.31 10.06 2.23
N THR A 121 17.73 9.60 3.40
CA THR A 121 18.83 8.64 3.53
C THR A 121 18.36 7.20 3.33
N GLU A 122 19.26 6.33 2.92
CA GLU A 122 18.98 4.89 2.78
C GLU A 122 18.53 4.26 4.11
N LYS A 123 19.18 4.65 5.21
CA LYS A 123 18.81 4.17 6.55
C LYS A 123 17.40 4.57 6.94
N GLU A 124 17.00 5.83 6.72
CA GLU A 124 15.63 6.30 7.00
C GLU A 124 14.61 5.57 6.13
N ASN A 125 14.92 5.41 4.85
CA ASN A 125 14.07 4.70 3.90
C ASN A 125 13.87 3.24 4.29
N ARG A 126 14.93 2.55 4.72
CA ARG A 126 14.85 1.16 5.20
C ARG A 126 14.03 1.05 6.47
N LEU A 127 14.38 1.80 7.51
CA LEU A 127 13.68 1.75 8.81
C LEU A 127 12.18 2.05 8.68
N PHE A 128 11.82 3.02 7.87
CA PHE A 128 10.40 3.32 7.62
C PHE A 128 9.65 2.11 7.04
N ARG A 129 10.22 1.43 6.07
CA ARG A 129 9.58 0.28 5.42
C ARG A 129 9.49 -0.92 6.32
N GLU A 130 10.58 -1.22 7.04
CA GLU A 130 10.62 -2.31 8.02
C GLU A 130 9.54 -2.08 9.09
N ASN A 131 9.50 -0.91 9.73
CA ASN A 131 8.50 -0.57 10.73
C ASN A 131 7.06 -0.60 10.18
N ALA A 132 6.84 -0.07 8.99
CA ALA A 132 5.52 -0.05 8.37
C ALA A 132 5.02 -1.48 8.04
N ILE A 133 5.89 -2.33 7.50
CA ILE A 133 5.58 -3.73 7.21
C ILE A 133 5.26 -4.49 8.50
N GLU A 134 6.11 -4.35 9.53
CA GLU A 134 5.89 -4.99 10.82
C GLU A 134 4.58 -4.53 11.47
N THR A 135 4.31 -3.22 11.49
CA THR A 135 3.07 -2.66 12.01
C THR A 135 1.85 -3.26 11.31
N MET A 136 1.83 -3.30 9.99
CA MET A 136 0.72 -3.90 9.24
C MET A 136 0.62 -5.41 9.50
N PHE A 137 1.74 -6.13 9.57
CA PHE A 137 1.73 -7.57 9.80
C PHE A 137 1.20 -7.96 11.18
N LEU A 138 1.52 -7.19 12.21
CA LEU A 138 0.99 -7.39 13.57
C LEU A 138 -0.51 -7.16 13.68
N HIS A 139 -1.09 -6.32 12.82
CA HIS A 139 -2.52 -6.03 12.81
C HIS A 139 -3.33 -6.88 11.81
N THR A 140 -2.71 -7.85 11.12
CA THR A 140 -3.43 -8.78 10.27
C THR A 140 -3.59 -10.15 10.92
N THR A 141 -4.77 -10.77 10.76
CA THR A 141 -5.04 -12.13 11.28
C THR A 141 -4.74 -13.22 10.27
N ASN A 142 -4.69 -12.89 8.96
CA ASN A 142 -4.48 -13.87 7.92
C ASN A 142 -3.41 -13.44 6.90
N LEU A 143 -3.53 -12.24 6.29
CA LEU A 143 -2.67 -11.88 5.17
C LEU A 143 -2.36 -10.38 5.14
N LEU A 144 -1.07 -10.04 5.07
CA LEU A 144 -0.59 -8.74 4.61
C LEU A 144 -0.15 -8.85 3.15
N ALA A 145 -0.67 -7.97 2.29
CA ALA A 145 -0.23 -7.85 0.90
C ALA A 145 0.15 -6.40 0.57
N PHE A 146 1.31 -6.20 -0.02
CA PHE A 146 1.70 -4.87 -0.44
C PHE A 146 2.50 -4.90 -1.74
N ASN A 147 2.44 -3.80 -2.50
CA ASN A 147 3.34 -3.58 -3.62
C ASN A 147 4.17 -2.32 -3.44
N MET A 148 5.37 -2.36 -3.96
CA MET A 148 6.35 -1.30 -3.89
C MET A 148 7.02 -1.07 -5.24
N SER A 149 7.47 0.17 -5.44
CA SER A 149 8.39 0.49 -6.52
C SER A 149 9.79 0.00 -6.18
N GLY A 150 10.41 -0.69 -7.14
CA GLY A 150 11.74 -1.28 -7.00
C GLY A 150 11.88 -2.59 -7.78
N GLY A 151 12.88 -3.36 -7.40
CA GLY A 151 13.19 -4.64 -8.02
C GLY A 151 14.59 -5.13 -7.65
N HIS A 152 15.00 -6.25 -8.24
CA HIS A 152 16.38 -6.72 -8.15
C HIS A 152 16.90 -7.06 -9.55
N PRO A 153 18.10 -6.58 -9.94
CA PRO A 153 18.95 -5.66 -9.18
C PRO A 153 18.28 -4.30 -8.92
N SER A 154 18.65 -3.65 -7.82
CA SER A 154 18.03 -2.39 -7.41
C SER A 154 18.30 -1.26 -8.40
N LEU A 155 17.28 -0.41 -8.58
CA LEU A 155 17.43 0.82 -9.37
C LEU A 155 18.20 1.87 -8.56
N LYS A 156 18.94 2.74 -9.25
CA LYS A 156 19.65 3.85 -8.59
C LYS A 156 18.64 4.85 -8.02
N ASN A 157 18.74 5.11 -6.72
CA ASN A 157 18.00 6.15 -6.05
C ASN A 157 18.74 7.49 -6.14
N SER A 158 17.98 8.59 -6.27
CA SER A 158 18.48 9.96 -6.12
C SER A 158 17.73 10.61 -4.95
N LYS A 159 18.42 11.43 -4.16
CA LYS A 159 17.81 12.22 -3.07
C LYS A 159 16.76 13.22 -3.57
N GLU A 160 16.81 13.57 -4.84
CA GLU A 160 15.87 14.48 -5.50
C GLU A 160 14.56 13.78 -5.92
N ASN A 161 14.60 12.45 -6.08
CA ASN A 161 13.43 11.69 -6.45
C ASN A 161 12.43 11.64 -5.28
N ASN A 162 11.14 11.80 -5.58
CA ASN A 162 10.07 11.66 -4.59
C ASN A 162 9.79 10.19 -4.24
N ILE A 163 10.14 9.29 -5.15
CA ILE A 163 9.97 7.84 -5.02
C ILE A 163 11.32 7.21 -4.72
N TYR A 164 11.34 6.35 -3.73
CA TYR A 164 12.46 5.46 -3.43
C TYR A 164 12.20 4.08 -4.02
N TYR A 165 13.14 3.61 -4.84
CA TYR A 165 13.10 2.27 -5.44
C TYR A 165 13.83 1.31 -4.52
N SER A 166 13.07 0.44 -3.87
CA SER A 166 13.61 -0.54 -2.91
C SER A 166 14.25 -1.73 -3.63
N ASP A 167 15.33 -2.29 -3.06
CA ASP A 167 15.79 -3.62 -3.45
C ASP A 167 14.77 -4.65 -2.97
N SER A 168 14.19 -5.38 -3.92
CA SER A 168 13.10 -6.31 -3.62
C SER A 168 13.55 -7.52 -2.82
N LEU A 169 14.82 -7.95 -2.94
CA LEU A 169 15.35 -9.06 -2.16
C LEU A 169 15.65 -8.67 -0.72
N GLU A 170 16.08 -7.44 -0.46
CA GLU A 170 16.24 -6.94 0.90
C GLU A 170 14.89 -6.86 1.63
N ILE A 171 13.86 -6.34 0.96
CA ILE A 171 12.50 -6.32 1.53
C ILE A 171 11.97 -7.73 1.75
N LEU A 172 12.15 -8.64 0.79
CA LEU A 172 11.75 -10.04 0.92
C LEU A 172 12.46 -10.71 2.11
N LYS A 173 13.77 -10.51 2.24
CA LYS A 173 14.56 -11.03 3.36
C LYS A 173 14.01 -10.55 4.70
N TYR A 174 13.66 -9.27 4.81
CA TYR A 174 13.04 -8.73 6.03
C TYR A 174 11.68 -9.39 6.29
N CYS A 175 10.80 -9.49 5.29
CA CYS A 175 9.50 -10.15 5.43
C CYS A 175 9.64 -11.60 5.95
N MET A 176 10.67 -12.31 5.50
CA MET A 176 10.95 -13.69 5.92
C MET A 176 11.48 -13.81 7.36
N THR A 177 11.84 -12.70 8.01
CA THR A 177 12.09 -12.69 9.46
C THR A 177 10.81 -12.69 10.29
N LEU A 178 9.70 -12.19 9.71
CA LEU A 178 8.40 -12.11 10.37
C LEU A 178 7.53 -13.34 10.12
N THR A 179 7.62 -13.95 8.94
CA THR A 179 6.91 -15.17 8.59
C THR A 179 7.66 -15.97 7.52
N ARG A 180 7.57 -17.30 7.58
CA ARG A 180 8.13 -18.19 6.55
C ARG A 180 7.21 -18.38 5.33
N ARG A 181 5.97 -17.91 5.40
CA ARG A 181 4.94 -18.10 4.36
C ARG A 181 4.78 -16.84 3.55
N VAL A 182 5.63 -16.71 2.54
CA VAL A 182 5.72 -15.51 1.69
C VAL A 182 5.58 -15.89 0.22
N ILE A 183 4.77 -15.14 -0.52
CA ILE A 183 4.78 -15.17 -1.99
C ILE A 183 5.38 -13.85 -2.47
N PHE A 184 6.30 -13.95 -3.42
CA PHE A 184 6.96 -12.82 -4.05
C PHE A 184 6.68 -12.82 -5.55
N ARG A 185 6.28 -11.65 -6.09
CA ARG A 185 6.02 -11.45 -7.53
C ARG A 185 6.73 -10.20 -8.02
N GLN A 186 7.60 -10.36 -9.03
CA GLN A 186 8.29 -9.25 -9.71
C GLN A 186 8.14 -9.35 -11.24
N ASN A 187 7.33 -10.27 -11.73
CA ASN A 187 7.23 -10.63 -13.16
C ASN A 187 6.25 -9.77 -13.96
N TYR A 188 5.48 -8.88 -13.31
CA TYR A 188 4.39 -8.15 -13.95
C TYR A 188 4.78 -6.71 -14.37
N HIS A 189 5.85 -6.15 -13.80
CA HIS A 189 6.33 -4.81 -14.12
C HIS A 189 7.86 -4.71 -13.84
N PRO A 190 8.64 -4.01 -14.69
CA PRO A 190 10.12 -3.97 -14.55
C PRO A 190 10.61 -3.21 -13.29
N SER A 191 9.78 -2.38 -12.67
CA SER A 191 10.14 -1.56 -11.51
C SER A 191 9.07 -1.58 -10.41
N ASP A 192 8.30 -2.64 -10.32
CA ASP A 192 7.38 -2.89 -9.22
C ASP A 192 7.45 -4.36 -8.81
N PHE A 193 7.23 -4.62 -7.53
CA PHE A 193 7.07 -5.96 -6.98
C PHE A 193 5.93 -6.01 -5.98
N THR A 194 5.41 -7.21 -5.73
CA THR A 194 4.35 -7.48 -4.74
C THR A 194 4.81 -8.59 -3.81
N ILE A 195 4.54 -8.41 -2.52
CA ILE A 195 4.79 -9.42 -1.49
C ILE A 195 3.47 -9.72 -0.77
N PHE A 196 3.22 -11.01 -0.54
CA PHE A 196 2.13 -11.54 0.27
C PHE A 196 2.74 -12.27 1.45
N MET A 197 2.35 -11.89 2.67
CA MET A 197 2.84 -12.44 3.93
C MET A 197 1.69 -13.06 4.69
N TYR A 198 1.65 -14.40 4.78
CA TYR A 198 0.59 -15.10 5.50
C TYR A 198 0.90 -15.15 6.99
N ASN A 199 -0.03 -14.66 7.79
CA ASN A 199 0.02 -14.74 9.25
C ASN A 199 -0.73 -16.00 9.68
N VAL A 200 -0.01 -17.12 9.72
CA VAL A 200 -0.56 -18.38 10.22
C VAL A 200 -0.12 -18.54 11.66
N ARG A 201 -1.03 -18.27 12.58
CA ARG A 201 -0.81 -18.62 13.98
C ARG A 201 -0.67 -20.14 14.04
N GLU A 202 0.51 -20.64 14.41
CA GLU A 202 0.67 -22.06 14.74
C GLU A 202 -0.28 -22.36 15.90
N LYS A 203 -1.13 -23.37 15.69
CA LYS A 203 -2.04 -23.85 16.72
C LYS A 203 -1.27 -24.63 17.78
#